data_5fe0a1eb9de243e7ad96f9458db4cfce
#
_entry.id   5fe0a1eb9de243e7ad96f9458db4cfce
#
_cell.length_a   1.000
_cell.length_b   1.000
_cell.length_c   1.000
_cell.angle_alpha   90.00
_cell.angle_beta   90.00
_cell.angle_gamma   90.00
#
_symmetry.space_group_name_H-M   'P 1'
#
loop_
_entity.id
_entity.type
_entity.pdbx_description
1 polymer ?
#
loop_
_entity_poly.entity_id
_entity_poly.type
_entity_poly.pdbx_seq_one_letter_code
_entity_poly.pdbx_strand_id
1 'polypeptide(L)'
;LNTRSIQRAVDYISGQGGGRLVFYVGRYLTGSIELKSNVTIRIEEGATLVAVPSVYDFKGVGGCNAIIYADKQKNIGIGGKGIIDGRSIAVRASVEEQLQKGHIEGNVSGYAPALICMEGCEDVKIEQITLQDAADIAEIYKDCHNVTVDKVVVNAGASDRKAISISGCDGVKMTDCYFNMTGNPLESAGTSRNLIFTNCVTPDGKAVSSDQ
;
A
#
# COMPACT_ATOMS: atom_id res chain seq x y z
N LEU A 1 0.67 -19.85 -4.39
CA LEU A 1 0.38 -18.47 -4.76
C LEU A 1 -1.13 -18.25 -4.76
N ASN A 2 -1.60 -17.27 -3.98
CA ASN A 2 -3.04 -17.06 -3.77
C ASN A 2 -3.63 -15.94 -4.66
N THR A 3 -2.81 -15.24 -5.44
CA THR A 3 -3.20 -14.05 -6.21
C THR A 3 -4.49 -14.24 -7.01
N ARG A 4 -4.57 -15.32 -7.81
CA ARG A 4 -5.75 -15.58 -8.65
C ARG A 4 -7.02 -15.85 -7.85
N SER A 5 -6.90 -16.56 -6.73
CA SER A 5 -8.05 -16.87 -5.87
C SER A 5 -8.54 -15.62 -5.16
N ILE A 6 -7.61 -14.79 -4.66
CA ILE A 6 -7.92 -13.51 -4.04
C ILE A 6 -8.58 -12.57 -5.06
N GLN A 7 -8.00 -12.44 -6.26
CA GLN A 7 -8.56 -11.57 -7.30
C GLN A 7 -9.97 -11.99 -7.70
N ARG A 8 -10.21 -13.28 -7.91
CA ARG A 8 -11.55 -13.79 -8.24
C ARG A 8 -12.58 -13.48 -7.13
N ALA A 9 -12.15 -13.57 -5.87
CA ALA A 9 -13.03 -13.21 -4.74
C ALA A 9 -13.36 -11.71 -4.73
N VAL A 10 -12.37 -10.84 -4.96
CA VAL A 10 -12.57 -9.39 -5.08
C VAL A 10 -13.52 -9.08 -6.24
N ASP A 11 -13.29 -9.66 -7.42
CA ASP A 11 -14.12 -9.43 -8.62
C ASP A 11 -15.56 -9.92 -8.39
N TYR A 12 -15.72 -11.08 -7.77
CA TYR A 12 -17.04 -11.62 -7.44
C TYR A 12 -17.80 -10.71 -6.47
N ILE A 13 -17.15 -10.29 -5.35
CA ILE A 13 -17.76 -9.43 -4.35
C ILE A 13 -18.18 -8.09 -4.96
N SER A 14 -17.31 -7.47 -5.76
CA SER A 14 -17.64 -6.23 -6.46
C SER A 14 -18.81 -6.42 -7.43
N GLY A 15 -18.84 -7.53 -8.18
CA GLY A 15 -19.92 -7.88 -9.10
C GLY A 15 -21.26 -8.14 -8.40
N GLN A 16 -21.27 -8.47 -7.12
CA GLN A 16 -22.49 -8.59 -6.28
C GLN A 16 -22.92 -7.26 -5.64
N GLY A 17 -22.28 -6.15 -6.01
CA GLY A 17 -22.59 -4.81 -5.48
C GLY A 17 -21.72 -4.39 -4.32
N GLY A 18 -20.79 -5.22 -3.88
CA GLY A 18 -19.83 -4.93 -2.84
C GLY A 18 -19.87 -5.86 -1.62
N GLY A 19 -18.94 -5.66 -0.72
CA GLY A 19 -18.83 -6.46 0.50
C GLY A 19 -17.43 -6.54 1.05
N ARG A 20 -17.15 -7.57 1.83
CA ARG A 20 -15.86 -7.78 2.48
C ARG A 20 -15.23 -9.13 2.10
N LEU A 21 -13.93 -9.08 1.79
CA LEU A 21 -13.08 -10.25 1.71
C LEU A 21 -12.25 -10.33 3.01
N VAL A 22 -12.41 -11.40 3.78
CA VAL A 22 -11.78 -11.53 5.10
C VAL A 22 -10.69 -12.60 5.06
N PHE A 23 -9.50 -12.25 5.54
CA PHE A 23 -8.39 -13.16 5.75
C PHE A 23 -8.28 -13.48 7.24
N TYR A 24 -8.40 -14.74 7.60
CA TYR A 24 -8.19 -15.23 8.95
C TYR A 24 -6.74 -15.68 9.15
N VAL A 25 -6.40 -16.14 10.34
CA VAL A 25 -5.05 -16.59 10.70
C VAL A 25 -4.38 -17.40 9.59
N GLY A 26 -3.22 -16.95 9.15
CA GLY A 26 -2.45 -17.59 8.08
C GLY A 26 -1.56 -16.65 7.30
N ARG A 27 -0.69 -17.23 6.47
CA ARG A 27 0.18 -16.49 5.56
C ARG A 27 -0.27 -16.71 4.11
N TYR A 28 -0.60 -15.63 3.43
CA TYR A 28 -1.16 -15.65 2.07
C TYR A 28 -0.16 -15.04 1.10
N LEU A 29 0.60 -15.88 0.42
CA LEU A 29 1.61 -15.46 -0.55
C LEU A 29 0.92 -14.95 -1.82
N THR A 30 1.15 -13.70 -2.18
CA THR A 30 0.47 -13.04 -3.29
C THR A 30 1.38 -12.09 -4.08
N GLY A 31 1.11 -11.95 -5.37
CA GLY A 31 1.51 -10.79 -6.16
C GLY A 31 0.46 -9.69 -6.04
N SER A 32 0.23 -8.93 -7.11
CA SER A 32 -0.69 -7.80 -7.10
C SER A 32 -2.16 -8.23 -7.07
N ILE A 33 -2.92 -7.53 -6.23
CA ILE A 33 -4.37 -7.60 -6.10
C ILE A 33 -4.94 -6.25 -6.54
N GLU A 34 -5.80 -6.25 -7.53
CA GLU A 34 -6.55 -5.07 -7.95
C GLU A 34 -7.82 -4.96 -7.11
N LEU A 35 -7.90 -3.95 -6.25
CA LEU A 35 -9.07 -3.67 -5.43
C LEU A 35 -10.15 -3.00 -6.28
N LYS A 36 -11.38 -3.47 -6.15
CA LYS A 36 -12.53 -3.01 -6.94
C LYS A 36 -13.52 -2.23 -6.08
N SER A 37 -14.32 -1.40 -6.73
CA SER A 37 -15.31 -0.56 -6.06
C SER A 37 -16.24 -1.36 -5.15
N ASN A 38 -16.58 -0.75 -4.02
CA ASN A 38 -17.42 -1.31 -2.97
C ASN A 38 -16.85 -2.55 -2.26
N VAL A 39 -15.54 -2.81 -2.39
CA VAL A 39 -14.89 -3.95 -1.73
C VAL A 39 -13.98 -3.47 -0.61
N THR A 40 -14.09 -4.11 0.55
CA THR A 40 -13.15 -3.97 1.67
C THR A 40 -12.41 -5.28 1.88
N ILE A 41 -11.09 -5.21 1.87
CA ILE A 41 -10.21 -6.32 2.30
C ILE A 41 -9.97 -6.17 3.81
N ARG A 42 -10.32 -7.21 4.57
CA ARG A 42 -10.00 -7.30 6.00
C ARG A 42 -8.98 -8.39 6.26
N ILE A 43 -7.89 -8.00 6.89
CA ILE A 43 -6.80 -8.89 7.29
C ILE A 43 -6.84 -8.96 8.81
N GLU A 44 -7.41 -10.03 9.35
CA GLU A 44 -7.61 -10.17 10.80
C GLU A 44 -6.29 -10.45 11.53
N GLU A 45 -6.31 -10.32 12.85
CA GLU A 45 -5.15 -10.62 13.70
C GLU A 45 -4.61 -12.02 13.44
N GLY A 46 -3.30 -12.15 13.26
CA GLY A 46 -2.63 -13.40 12.88
C GLY A 46 -2.67 -13.74 11.39
N ALA A 47 -3.34 -12.93 10.56
CA ALA A 47 -3.27 -13.04 9.10
C ALA A 47 -2.18 -12.14 8.53
N THR A 48 -1.47 -12.62 7.52
CA THR A 48 -0.47 -11.83 6.78
C THR A 48 -0.63 -12.04 5.28
N LEU A 49 -0.80 -10.96 4.53
CA LEU A 49 -0.57 -10.94 3.09
C LEU A 49 0.93 -10.76 2.85
N VAL A 50 1.54 -11.67 2.12
CA VAL A 50 2.99 -11.74 1.95
C VAL A 50 3.34 -11.58 0.48
N ALA A 51 4.21 -10.63 0.15
CA ALA A 51 4.72 -10.45 -1.20
C ALA A 51 5.49 -11.68 -1.70
N VAL A 52 5.20 -12.10 -2.92
CA VAL A 52 6.09 -13.05 -3.62
C VAL A 52 7.40 -12.36 -3.98
N PRO A 53 8.53 -13.06 -4.05
CA PRO A 53 9.78 -12.43 -4.45
C PRO A 53 9.87 -12.13 -5.97
N SER A 54 9.01 -12.70 -6.78
CA SER A 54 9.07 -12.58 -8.24
C SER A 54 8.60 -11.21 -8.73
N VAL A 55 9.47 -10.49 -9.42
CA VAL A 55 9.17 -9.19 -10.04
C VAL A 55 8.02 -9.25 -11.04
N TYR A 56 7.82 -10.39 -11.71
CA TYR A 56 6.79 -10.57 -12.75
C TYR A 56 5.36 -10.73 -12.19
N ASP A 57 5.22 -10.92 -10.89
CA ASP A 57 3.93 -11.07 -10.22
C ASP A 57 3.34 -9.72 -9.76
N PHE A 58 4.08 -8.62 -9.99
CA PHE A 58 3.61 -7.30 -9.61
C PHE A 58 3.12 -6.48 -10.80
N LYS A 59 2.02 -5.80 -10.56
CA LYS A 59 1.35 -4.84 -11.43
C LYS A 59 0.93 -3.64 -10.61
N GLY A 60 0.47 -2.59 -11.27
CA GLY A 60 -0.04 -1.43 -10.58
C GLY A 60 -0.70 -0.44 -11.53
N VAL A 61 -0.74 0.80 -11.12
CA VAL A 61 -1.36 1.91 -11.82
C VAL A 61 -0.41 3.10 -11.84
N GLY A 62 -0.48 3.92 -12.90
CA GLY A 62 0.30 5.15 -12.99
C GLY A 62 1.82 4.98 -12.94
N GLY A 63 2.33 3.81 -13.34
CA GLY A 63 3.76 3.48 -13.28
C GLY A 63 4.24 2.96 -11.92
N CYS A 64 3.33 2.76 -10.97
CA CYS A 64 3.63 2.18 -9.65
C CYS A 64 3.17 0.73 -9.58
N ASN A 65 4.08 -0.20 -9.31
CA ASN A 65 3.72 -1.56 -8.94
C ASN A 65 3.32 -1.63 -7.47
N ALA A 66 2.36 -2.48 -7.11
CA ALA A 66 1.95 -2.63 -5.70
C ALA A 66 1.42 -4.02 -5.38
N ILE A 67 1.39 -4.39 -4.08
CA ILE A 67 0.71 -5.60 -3.60
C ILE A 67 -0.80 -5.42 -3.69
N ILE A 68 -1.32 -4.27 -3.26
CA ILE A 68 -2.73 -3.90 -3.46
C ILE A 68 -2.77 -2.57 -4.21
N TYR A 69 -3.46 -2.53 -5.33
CA TYR A 69 -3.65 -1.29 -6.08
C TYR A 69 -5.11 -1.10 -6.49
N ALA A 70 -5.48 0.14 -6.77
CA ALA A 70 -6.77 0.50 -7.33
C ALA A 70 -6.64 1.67 -8.32
N ASP A 71 -7.34 1.58 -9.43
CA ASP A 71 -7.43 2.62 -10.45
C ASP A 71 -8.87 3.10 -10.57
N LYS A 72 -9.13 4.36 -10.24
CA LYS A 72 -10.44 5.03 -10.35
C LYS A 72 -11.59 4.26 -9.70
N GLN A 73 -11.31 3.65 -8.56
CA GLN A 73 -12.31 2.90 -7.79
C GLN A 73 -12.93 3.78 -6.69
N LYS A 74 -14.15 3.42 -6.26
CA LYS A 74 -14.88 4.16 -5.23
C LYS A 74 -15.30 3.25 -4.09
N ASN A 75 -15.38 3.84 -2.87
CA ASN A 75 -15.84 3.15 -1.67
C ASN A 75 -15.04 1.85 -1.43
N ILE A 76 -13.74 1.98 -1.31
CA ILE A 76 -12.81 0.87 -1.14
C ILE A 76 -12.14 0.93 0.22
N GLY A 77 -11.78 -0.23 0.76
CA GLY A 77 -11.14 -0.28 2.06
C GLY A 77 -10.12 -1.40 2.23
N ILE A 78 -9.16 -1.16 3.09
CA ILE A 78 -8.21 -2.15 3.60
C ILE A 78 -8.13 -1.97 5.11
N GLY A 79 -8.28 -3.03 5.87
CA GLY A 79 -8.21 -2.89 7.33
C GLY A 79 -8.11 -4.21 8.06
N GLY A 80 -8.22 -4.14 9.37
CA GLY A 80 -8.07 -5.28 10.27
C GLY A 80 -6.85 -5.12 11.17
N LYS A 81 -6.48 -6.15 11.91
CA LYS A 81 -5.30 -6.12 12.79
C LYS A 81 -4.16 -6.99 12.28
N GLY A 82 -4.21 -7.36 11.01
CA GLY A 82 -3.21 -8.18 10.36
C GLY A 82 -2.08 -7.36 9.74
N ILE A 83 -1.34 -8.00 8.85
CA ILE A 83 -0.10 -7.48 8.29
C ILE A 83 -0.12 -7.58 6.77
N ILE A 84 0.41 -6.55 6.10
CA ILE A 84 0.87 -6.62 4.70
C ILE A 84 2.40 -6.55 4.75
N ASP A 85 3.06 -7.62 4.30
CA ASP A 85 4.51 -7.83 4.37
C ASP A 85 5.11 -7.79 2.96
N GLY A 86 5.88 -6.75 2.68
CA GLY A 86 6.48 -6.50 1.38
C GLY A 86 7.74 -7.30 1.09
N ARG A 87 8.36 -7.94 2.10
CA ARG A 87 9.59 -8.74 1.97
C ARG A 87 10.68 -8.02 1.16
N SER A 88 10.95 -6.77 1.51
CA SER A 88 11.81 -5.85 0.75
C SER A 88 13.12 -6.48 0.27
N ILE A 89 13.84 -7.16 1.15
CA ILE A 89 15.13 -7.80 0.83
C ILE A 89 14.97 -8.84 -0.29
N ALA A 90 14.00 -9.74 -0.15
CA ALA A 90 13.80 -10.82 -1.11
C ALA A 90 13.29 -10.31 -2.47
N VAL A 91 12.38 -9.33 -2.44
CA VAL A 91 11.82 -8.73 -3.66
C VAL A 91 12.88 -7.91 -4.39
N ARG A 92 13.63 -7.06 -3.68
CA ARG A 92 14.69 -6.25 -4.29
C ARG A 92 15.82 -7.11 -4.86
N ALA A 93 16.24 -8.17 -4.15
CA ALA A 93 17.23 -9.11 -4.66
C ALA A 93 16.77 -9.81 -5.96
N SER A 94 15.48 -10.16 -6.04
CA SER A 94 14.90 -10.71 -7.27
C SER A 94 14.93 -9.71 -8.44
N VAL A 95 14.60 -8.44 -8.17
CA VAL A 95 14.69 -7.38 -9.21
C VAL A 95 16.14 -7.20 -9.67
N GLU A 96 17.09 -7.09 -8.73
CA GLU A 96 18.51 -6.95 -9.02
C GLU A 96 19.05 -8.11 -9.87
N GLU A 97 18.66 -9.33 -9.55
CA GLU A 97 19.03 -10.52 -10.32
C GLU A 97 18.51 -10.44 -11.77
N GLN A 98 17.27 -10.02 -11.99
CA GLN A 98 16.71 -9.89 -13.33
C GLN A 98 17.36 -8.75 -14.14
N LEU A 99 17.68 -7.63 -13.48
CA LEU A 99 18.45 -6.54 -14.09
C LEU A 99 19.86 -7.00 -14.52
N GLN A 100 20.57 -7.72 -13.65
CA GLN A 100 21.90 -8.26 -13.95
C GLN A 100 21.89 -9.27 -15.11
N LYS A 101 20.82 -10.04 -15.24
CA LYS A 101 20.62 -10.99 -16.35
C LYS A 101 20.17 -10.31 -17.65
N GLY A 102 19.88 -9.02 -17.63
CA GLY A 102 19.35 -8.28 -18.79
C GLY A 102 17.93 -8.69 -19.18
N HIS A 103 17.17 -9.31 -18.29
CA HIS A 103 15.77 -9.70 -18.54
C HIS A 103 14.80 -8.52 -18.37
N ILE A 104 15.18 -7.52 -17.61
CA ILE A 104 14.46 -6.26 -17.42
C ILE A 104 15.47 -5.11 -17.51
N GLU A 105 14.99 -3.91 -17.88
CA GLU A 105 15.82 -2.71 -18.05
C GLU A 105 15.41 -1.64 -17.06
N GLY A 106 16.33 -0.74 -16.68
CA GLY A 106 16.07 0.36 -15.75
C GLY A 106 16.74 0.16 -14.40
N ASN A 107 15.99 0.38 -13.31
CA ASN A 107 16.50 0.30 -11.95
C ASN A 107 15.53 -0.42 -11.01
N VAL A 108 16.00 -0.73 -9.78
CA VAL A 108 15.22 -1.48 -8.78
C VAL A 108 13.91 -0.76 -8.42
N SER A 109 13.94 0.57 -8.25
CA SER A 109 12.74 1.33 -7.86
C SER A 109 11.62 1.31 -8.91
N GLY A 110 11.95 1.11 -10.19
CA GLY A 110 10.94 0.97 -11.25
C GLY A 110 10.15 -0.35 -11.20
N TYR A 111 10.64 -1.32 -10.46
CA TYR A 111 10.03 -2.66 -10.37
C TYR A 111 9.62 -3.05 -8.95
N ALA A 112 10.27 -2.49 -7.94
CA ALA A 112 9.96 -2.77 -6.54
C ALA A 112 8.54 -2.30 -6.21
N PRO A 113 7.65 -3.18 -5.71
CA PRO A 113 6.28 -2.79 -5.43
C PRO A 113 6.15 -1.97 -4.15
N ALA A 114 5.23 -1.02 -4.16
CA ALA A 114 4.63 -0.45 -2.96
C ALA A 114 3.75 -1.52 -2.26
N LEU A 115 3.36 -1.29 -1.02
CA LEU A 115 2.37 -2.16 -0.38
C LEU A 115 0.95 -1.80 -0.86
N ILE A 116 0.65 -0.50 -0.94
CA ILE A 116 -0.64 0.05 -1.37
C ILE A 116 -0.39 1.16 -2.39
N CYS A 117 -1.11 1.14 -3.52
CA CYS A 117 -1.10 2.22 -4.52
C CYS A 117 -2.52 2.51 -5.01
N MET A 118 -3.01 3.72 -4.77
CA MET A 118 -4.34 4.17 -5.18
C MET A 118 -4.22 5.37 -6.12
N GLU A 119 -4.81 5.29 -7.30
CA GLU A 119 -4.82 6.39 -8.27
C GLU A 119 -6.26 6.71 -8.70
N GLY A 120 -6.63 7.99 -8.66
CA GLY A 120 -7.94 8.47 -9.07
C GLY A 120 -9.12 7.92 -8.28
N CYS A 121 -8.87 7.41 -7.07
CA CYS A 121 -9.88 6.76 -6.24
C CYS A 121 -10.64 7.75 -5.37
N GLU A 122 -11.87 7.37 -4.98
CA GLU A 122 -12.75 8.17 -4.13
C GLU A 122 -13.26 7.33 -2.95
N ASP A 123 -13.36 7.93 -1.77
CA ASP A 123 -13.80 7.27 -0.54
C ASP A 123 -12.93 6.04 -0.20
N VAL A 124 -11.64 6.30 -0.01
CA VAL A 124 -10.63 5.28 0.36
C VAL A 124 -10.48 5.23 1.87
N LYS A 125 -10.55 4.04 2.46
CA LYS A 125 -10.39 3.84 3.90
C LYS A 125 -9.34 2.79 4.21
N ILE A 126 -8.27 3.19 4.89
CA ILE A 126 -7.24 2.29 5.40
C ILE A 126 -7.24 2.35 6.92
N GLU A 127 -7.43 1.22 7.61
CA GLU A 127 -7.59 1.25 9.06
C GLU A 127 -6.95 0.06 9.79
N GLN A 128 -6.30 0.35 10.93
CA GLN A 128 -5.85 -0.63 11.92
C GLN A 128 -4.92 -1.73 11.37
N ILE A 129 -4.25 -1.49 10.27
CA ILE A 129 -3.39 -2.46 9.60
C ILE A 129 -1.92 -2.17 9.90
N THR A 130 -1.10 -3.20 9.91
CA THR A 130 0.36 -3.05 9.92
C THR A 130 0.92 -3.25 8.51
N LEU A 131 1.62 -2.26 8.03
CA LEU A 131 2.36 -2.26 6.77
C LEU A 131 3.84 -2.42 7.10
N GLN A 132 4.46 -3.49 6.62
CA GLN A 132 5.86 -3.73 6.96
C GLN A 132 6.69 -4.14 5.77
N ASP A 133 7.98 -3.83 5.89
CA ASP A 133 9.05 -4.29 4.99
C ASP A 133 8.74 -4.00 3.51
N ALA A 134 8.30 -2.78 3.21
CA ALA A 134 8.01 -2.33 1.85
C ALA A 134 9.28 -2.34 0.98
N ALA A 135 9.19 -2.89 -0.23
CA ALA A 135 10.30 -2.89 -1.16
C ALA A 135 10.54 -1.51 -1.79
N ASP A 136 9.51 -0.68 -1.85
CA ASP A 136 9.56 0.73 -2.23
C ASP A 136 8.84 1.59 -1.18
N ILE A 137 7.80 2.32 -1.50
CA ILE A 137 6.96 3.12 -0.59
C ILE A 137 5.86 2.23 0.00
N ALA A 138 5.48 2.45 1.27
CA ALA A 138 4.41 1.66 1.86
C ALA A 138 3.04 2.04 1.28
N GLU A 139 2.74 3.34 1.17
CA GLU A 139 1.45 3.83 0.68
C GLU A 139 1.64 4.94 -0.37
N ILE A 140 0.94 4.84 -1.48
CA ILE A 140 0.91 5.85 -2.53
C ILE A 140 -0.54 6.22 -2.83
N TYR A 141 -0.85 7.52 -2.72
CA TYR A 141 -2.13 8.11 -3.08
C TYR A 141 -1.91 9.19 -4.15
N LYS A 142 -2.48 8.98 -5.33
CA LYS A 142 -2.37 9.91 -6.46
C LYS A 142 -3.75 10.27 -6.98
N ASP A 143 -4.03 11.56 -7.12
CA ASP A 143 -5.28 12.09 -7.66
C ASP A 143 -6.54 11.51 -6.96
N CYS A 144 -6.42 11.20 -5.66
CA CYS A 144 -7.50 10.61 -4.87
C CYS A 144 -8.32 11.68 -4.13
N HIS A 145 -9.59 11.35 -3.86
CA HIS A 145 -10.50 12.18 -3.10
C HIS A 145 -11.01 11.43 -1.87
N ASN A 146 -11.08 12.12 -0.73
CA ASN A 146 -11.61 11.60 0.53
C ASN A 146 -10.91 10.29 0.97
N VAL A 147 -9.63 10.40 1.29
CA VAL A 147 -8.80 9.31 1.81
C VAL A 147 -8.73 9.41 3.33
N THR A 148 -9.07 8.34 4.02
CA THR A 148 -8.96 8.24 5.49
C THR A 148 -8.00 7.11 5.84
N VAL A 149 -6.96 7.43 6.64
CA VAL A 149 -5.99 6.48 7.16
C VAL A 149 -6.02 6.58 8.69
N ASP A 150 -6.44 5.51 9.36
CA ASP A 150 -6.64 5.52 10.82
C ASP A 150 -5.90 4.36 11.50
N LYS A 151 -5.11 4.66 12.51
CA LYS A 151 -4.38 3.69 13.35
C LYS A 151 -3.54 2.69 12.53
N VAL A 152 -2.89 3.20 11.49
CA VAL A 152 -1.96 2.41 10.67
C VAL A 152 -0.57 2.47 11.26
N VAL A 153 0.07 1.31 11.34
CA VAL A 153 1.49 1.19 11.74
C VAL A 153 2.31 0.88 10.50
N VAL A 154 3.28 1.72 10.18
CA VAL A 154 4.23 1.49 9.10
C VAL A 154 5.59 1.16 9.69
N ASN A 155 6.05 -0.08 9.49
CA ASN A 155 7.41 -0.50 9.78
C ASN A 155 8.22 -0.43 8.47
N ALA A 156 9.12 0.55 8.39
CA ALA A 156 9.93 0.75 7.20
C ALA A 156 10.75 -0.51 6.87
N GLY A 157 10.87 -0.80 5.60
CA GLY A 157 11.71 -1.85 5.09
C GLY A 157 13.16 -1.39 4.88
N ALA A 158 13.88 -2.11 4.03
CA ALA A 158 15.26 -1.78 3.64
C ALA A 158 15.36 -0.60 2.65
N SER A 159 14.26 0.11 2.41
CA SER A 159 14.21 1.26 1.51
C SER A 159 14.53 2.55 2.28
N ASP A 160 15.37 3.40 1.69
CA ASP A 160 15.62 4.76 2.18
C ASP A 160 14.51 5.75 1.77
N ARG A 161 13.44 5.25 1.16
CA ARG A 161 12.33 6.05 0.66
C ARG A 161 11.36 6.43 1.76
N LYS A 162 10.54 7.42 1.45
CA LYS A 162 9.43 7.84 2.32
C LYS A 162 8.43 6.70 2.52
N ALA A 163 7.72 6.71 3.65
CA ALA A 163 6.68 5.71 3.92
C ALA A 163 5.41 5.97 3.10
N ILE A 164 5.07 7.25 2.90
CA ILE A 164 3.85 7.68 2.23
C ILE A 164 4.17 8.72 1.16
N SER A 165 3.55 8.57 0.00
CA SER A 165 3.54 9.57 -1.07
C SER A 165 2.11 10.01 -1.35
N ILE A 166 1.87 11.34 -1.35
CA ILE A 166 0.57 11.96 -1.64
C ILE A 166 0.76 12.98 -2.75
N SER A 167 0.05 12.83 -3.86
CA SER A 167 0.11 13.77 -4.98
C SER A 167 -1.25 14.00 -5.63
N GLY A 168 -1.59 15.27 -5.92
CA GLY A 168 -2.84 15.64 -6.57
C GLY A 168 -4.12 15.30 -5.81
N CYS A 169 -4.02 14.95 -4.53
CA CYS A 169 -5.16 14.51 -3.73
C CYS A 169 -5.94 15.69 -3.12
N ASP A 170 -7.23 15.46 -2.87
CA ASP A 170 -8.10 16.38 -2.15
C ASP A 170 -8.82 15.67 -1.00
N GLY A 171 -8.54 16.09 0.24
CA GLY A 171 -9.13 15.48 1.43
C GLY A 171 -8.43 14.19 1.86
N VAL A 172 -7.18 14.27 2.34
CA VAL A 172 -6.49 13.15 2.98
C VAL A 172 -6.42 13.40 4.48
N LYS A 173 -7.03 12.51 5.25
CA LYS A 173 -7.02 12.56 6.71
C LYS A 173 -6.29 11.34 7.26
N MET A 174 -5.22 11.57 8.01
CA MET A 174 -4.46 10.54 8.72
C MET A 174 -4.58 10.77 10.23
N THR A 175 -4.94 9.73 10.98
CA THR A 175 -5.18 9.85 12.42
C THR A 175 -4.53 8.69 13.16
N ASP A 176 -3.86 8.98 14.28
CA ASP A 176 -3.26 8.00 15.19
C ASP A 176 -2.30 7.01 14.49
N CYS A 177 -1.59 7.46 13.47
CA CYS A 177 -0.66 6.61 12.71
C CYS A 177 0.75 6.64 13.32
N TYR A 178 1.46 5.52 13.24
CA TYR A 178 2.82 5.38 13.71
C TYR A 178 3.76 4.94 12.59
N PHE A 179 4.82 5.73 12.35
CA PHE A 179 5.81 5.48 11.30
C PHE A 179 7.14 5.11 11.92
N ASN A 180 7.44 3.83 12.00
CA ASN A 180 8.68 3.31 12.55
C ASN A 180 9.83 3.48 11.55
N MET A 181 10.26 4.72 11.38
CA MET A 181 11.38 5.10 10.52
C MET A 181 12.03 6.41 11.02
N THR A 182 13.22 6.72 10.53
CA THR A 182 13.89 7.99 10.80
C THR A 182 13.52 9.05 9.77
N GLY A 183 13.40 10.30 10.21
CA GLY A 183 13.08 11.44 9.36
C GLY A 183 11.58 11.59 9.04
N ASN A 184 11.24 12.49 8.11
CA ASN A 184 9.85 12.72 7.71
C ASN A 184 9.35 11.56 6.84
N PRO A 185 8.30 10.83 7.24
CA PRO A 185 7.76 9.70 6.49
C PRO A 185 6.98 10.12 5.24
N LEU A 186 6.57 11.39 5.16
CA LEU A 186 5.71 11.91 4.12
C LEU A 186 6.51 12.52 2.96
N GLU A 187 6.13 12.16 1.74
CA GLU A 187 6.42 12.90 0.52
C GLU A 187 5.10 13.45 -0.02
N SER A 188 4.98 14.76 -0.06
CA SER A 188 3.84 15.44 -0.68
C SER A 188 4.31 16.17 -1.91
N ALA A 189 3.69 15.89 -3.05
CA ALA A 189 4.02 16.51 -4.32
C ALA A 189 2.77 17.07 -5.00
N GLY A 190 2.96 18.13 -5.79
CA GLY A 190 1.89 18.71 -6.60
C GLY A 190 0.88 19.52 -5.80
N THR A 191 -0.36 19.57 -6.30
CA THR A 191 -1.45 20.43 -5.82
C THR A 191 -2.38 19.78 -4.82
N SER A 192 -1.86 18.93 -3.93
CA SER A 192 -2.69 18.29 -2.90
C SER A 192 -3.28 19.29 -1.92
N ARG A 193 -4.54 19.10 -1.53
CA ARG A 193 -5.31 20.02 -0.68
C ARG A 193 -6.00 19.28 0.45
N ASN A 194 -6.33 20.01 1.51
CA ASN A 194 -7.08 19.47 2.65
C ASN A 194 -6.39 18.25 3.28
N LEU A 195 -5.06 18.35 3.47
CA LEU A 195 -4.26 17.34 4.15
C LEU A 195 -4.31 17.57 5.66
N ILE A 196 -4.80 16.61 6.42
CA ILE A 196 -4.97 16.68 7.88
C ILE A 196 -4.23 15.50 8.52
N PHE A 197 -3.25 15.80 9.38
CA PHE A 197 -2.50 14.81 10.16
C PHE A 197 -2.76 15.06 11.65
N THR A 198 -3.30 14.05 12.34
CA THR A 198 -3.61 14.14 13.78
C THR A 198 -2.96 12.95 14.50
N ASN A 199 -2.15 13.22 15.52
CA ASN A 199 -1.43 12.19 16.30
C ASN A 199 -0.62 11.20 15.44
N CYS A 200 -0.09 11.67 14.31
CA CYS A 200 0.79 10.88 13.46
C CYS A 200 2.23 11.15 13.86
N VAL A 201 2.97 10.12 14.28
CA VAL A 201 4.28 10.31 14.91
C VAL A 201 5.31 9.27 14.43
N THR A 202 6.57 9.66 14.55
CA THR A 202 7.75 8.83 14.36
C THR A 202 8.35 8.41 15.71
N PRO A 203 9.33 7.49 15.79
CA PRO A 203 9.92 7.01 17.04
C PRO A 203 10.57 8.11 17.91
N ASP A 204 11.06 9.19 17.29
CA ASP A 204 11.61 10.36 17.98
C ASP A 204 10.54 11.35 18.50
N GLY A 205 9.25 10.98 18.36
CA GLY A 205 8.11 11.76 18.82
C GLY A 205 7.77 12.97 17.96
N LYS A 206 8.41 13.10 16.78
CA LYS A 206 8.05 14.18 15.85
C LYS A 206 6.71 13.91 15.19
N ALA A 207 5.91 14.98 15.13
CA ALA A 207 4.67 14.94 14.37
C ALA A 207 4.95 14.90 12.88
N VAL A 208 4.19 14.08 12.17
CA VAL A 208 4.19 14.08 10.70
C VAL A 208 3.43 15.30 10.22
N SER A 209 4.04 16.06 9.34
CA SER A 209 3.43 17.22 8.70
C SER A 209 3.73 17.21 7.22
N SER A 210 2.84 17.78 6.43
CA SER A 210 3.16 18.15 5.06
C SER A 210 4.11 19.34 5.13
N ASP A 211 5.41 19.10 4.91
CA ASP A 211 6.35 20.20 4.74
C ASP A 211 5.87 21.05 3.54
N GLN A 212 5.77 22.35 3.80
CA GLN A 212 5.43 23.40 2.81
C GLN A 212 6.56 23.59 1.81
#